data_894c82ceae97fed5e659d01ac8f139b2
#
_entry.id   894c82ceae97fed5e659d01ac8f139b2
#
_cell.length_a   1.000
_cell.length_b   1.000
_cell.length_c   1.000
_cell.angle_alpha   90.00
_cell.angle_beta   90.00
_cell.angle_gamma   90.00
#
_symmetry.space_group_name_H-M   'P 1'
#
loop_
_entity.id
_entity.type
_entity.pdbx_description
1 polymer ?
#
loop_
_entity_poly.entity_id
_entity_poly.type
_entity_poly.pdbx_seq_one_letter_code
_entity_poly.pdbx_strand_id
1 'polypeptide(L)'
;IYTIINYFLANEKISKIVVYTNATIPLKADEMKGFDNSKLVFFVTDYGNLSKNTEKVKNILDEVNVAYRAVPPENWTDSAKIGKHSRSEVQNQDIFDKCCGKNLYTLMYGKIYRCPFTANAERLKAIPDEKNNSVSVNADSAEISSFLYGSKYTPACDHCNGRSYDSPEIVAAIQTKEPVPYKKYAY
;
A
#
# COMPACT_ATOMS: atom_id res chain seq x y z
N ILE A 1 -2.35 -1.95 15.36
CA ILE A 1 -3.29 -1.30 14.42
C ILE A 1 -4.23 -0.35 15.13
N TYR A 2 -4.82 -0.71 16.28
CA TYR A 2 -5.86 0.04 16.99
C TYR A 2 -5.41 1.44 17.41
N THR A 3 -4.19 1.56 17.96
CA THR A 3 -3.60 2.87 18.31
C THR A 3 -3.49 3.80 17.10
N ILE A 4 -3.13 3.25 15.93
CA ILE A 4 -3.02 4.02 14.68
C ILE A 4 -4.41 4.48 14.23
N ILE A 5 -5.40 3.58 14.23
CA ILE A 5 -6.77 3.90 13.86
C ILE A 5 -7.30 5.00 14.78
N ASN A 6 -7.18 4.84 16.09
CA ASN A 6 -7.67 5.81 17.06
C ASN A 6 -7.01 7.19 16.89
N TYR A 7 -5.71 7.23 16.63
CA TYR A 7 -5.01 8.48 16.35
C TYR A 7 -5.58 9.20 15.12
N PHE A 8 -5.85 8.47 14.05
CA PHE A 8 -6.43 9.07 12.84
C PHE A 8 -7.91 9.42 12.98
N LEU A 9 -8.69 8.65 13.74
CA LEU A 9 -10.09 8.96 14.01
C LEU A 9 -10.24 10.30 14.76
N ALA A 10 -9.33 10.60 15.68
CA ALA A 10 -9.30 11.87 16.43
C ALA A 10 -8.89 13.09 15.56
N ASN A 11 -8.42 12.88 14.34
CA ASN A 11 -7.97 13.97 13.49
C ASN A 11 -9.09 14.44 12.54
N GLU A 12 -9.51 15.69 12.68
CA GLU A 12 -10.59 16.30 11.87
C GLU A 12 -10.24 16.41 10.37
N LYS A 13 -8.95 16.47 10.02
CA LYS A 13 -8.50 16.52 8.62
C LYS A 13 -8.64 15.17 7.92
N ILE A 14 -8.86 14.09 8.66
CA ILE A 14 -9.07 12.75 8.10
C ILE A 14 -10.55 12.54 7.87
N SER A 15 -10.95 12.43 6.63
CA SER A 15 -12.35 12.21 6.23
C SER A 15 -12.72 10.71 6.24
N LYS A 16 -11.76 9.82 6.00
CA LYS A 16 -12.00 8.38 5.93
C LYS A 16 -10.76 7.57 6.23
N ILE A 17 -10.94 6.48 6.94
CA ILE A 17 -9.94 5.46 7.20
C ILE A 17 -10.43 4.16 6.57
N VAL A 18 -9.63 3.59 5.70
CA VAL A 18 -9.91 2.29 5.07
C VAL A 18 -8.87 1.29 5.54
N VAL A 19 -9.33 0.21 6.16
CA VAL A 19 -8.47 -0.88 6.62
C VAL A 19 -8.67 -2.08 5.71
N TYR A 20 -7.61 -2.52 5.03
CA TYR A 20 -7.62 -3.75 4.25
C TYR A 20 -7.09 -4.91 5.09
N THR A 21 -7.82 -6.01 5.12
CA THR A 21 -7.43 -7.23 5.83
C THR A 21 -7.80 -8.47 5.02
N ASN A 22 -6.97 -9.50 5.11
CA ASN A 22 -7.26 -10.83 4.58
C ASN A 22 -7.82 -11.77 5.65
N ALA A 23 -8.21 -11.25 6.80
CA ALA A 23 -8.79 -11.99 7.92
C ALA A 23 -7.95 -13.19 8.41
N THR A 24 -6.63 -13.17 8.24
CA THR A 24 -5.74 -14.17 8.83
C THR A 24 -5.55 -13.95 10.33
N ILE A 25 -5.67 -12.70 10.78
CA ILE A 25 -5.57 -12.29 12.19
C ILE A 25 -6.94 -11.78 12.62
N PRO A 26 -7.49 -12.30 13.74
CA PRO A 26 -8.77 -11.84 14.23
C PRO A 26 -8.66 -10.42 14.80
N LEU A 27 -9.75 -9.66 14.73
CA LEU A 27 -9.88 -8.39 15.42
C LEU A 27 -10.14 -8.61 16.93
N LYS A 28 -9.97 -7.54 17.71
CA LYS A 28 -10.27 -7.49 19.14
C LYS A 28 -11.36 -6.45 19.36
N ALA A 29 -12.57 -6.89 19.71
CA ALA A 29 -13.71 -6.00 19.93
C ALA A 29 -13.42 -4.94 20.99
N ASP A 30 -12.80 -5.35 22.10
CA ASP A 30 -12.50 -4.45 23.22
C ASP A 30 -11.57 -3.28 22.82
N GLU A 31 -10.65 -3.49 21.89
CA GLU A 31 -9.75 -2.45 21.39
C GLU A 31 -10.45 -1.46 20.43
N MET A 32 -11.65 -1.81 19.96
CA MET A 32 -12.43 -1.01 19.04
C MET A 32 -13.63 -0.32 19.69
N LYS A 33 -13.96 -0.68 20.93
CA LYS A 33 -15.01 -0.03 21.68
C LYS A 33 -14.71 1.46 21.85
N GLY A 34 -15.65 2.31 21.48
CA GLY A 34 -15.52 3.76 21.58
C GLY A 34 -14.85 4.44 20.39
N PHE A 35 -14.51 3.71 19.31
CA PHE A 35 -14.09 4.35 18.07
C PHE A 35 -15.24 5.15 17.44
N ASP A 36 -14.91 6.29 16.83
CA ASP A 36 -15.83 6.96 15.94
C ASP A 36 -15.91 6.21 14.62
N ASN A 37 -16.99 5.45 14.46
CA ASN A 37 -17.18 4.55 13.33
C ASN A 37 -17.62 5.27 12.05
N SER A 38 -17.94 6.58 12.11
CA SER A 38 -18.42 7.33 10.95
C SER A 38 -17.41 7.45 9.82
N LYS A 39 -16.11 7.38 10.17
CA LYS A 39 -15.00 7.50 9.22
C LYS A 39 -14.30 6.16 8.91
N LEU A 40 -14.63 5.09 9.63
CA LEU A 40 -13.92 3.81 9.57
C LEU A 40 -14.65 2.80 8.71
N VAL A 41 -13.92 2.17 7.79
CA VAL A 41 -14.44 1.09 6.95
C VAL A 41 -13.40 -0.02 6.81
N PHE A 42 -13.84 -1.26 6.84
CA PHE A 42 -12.98 -2.42 6.57
C PHE A 42 -13.29 -3.03 5.21
N PHE A 43 -12.22 -3.36 4.47
CA PHE A 43 -12.29 -4.24 3.31
C PHE A 43 -11.67 -5.58 3.68
N VAL A 44 -12.51 -6.59 3.74
CA VAL A 44 -12.13 -7.97 4.09
C VAL A 44 -12.02 -8.77 2.81
N THR A 45 -10.80 -9.15 2.42
CA THR A 45 -10.59 -10.05 1.28
C THR A 45 -10.54 -11.49 1.78
N ASP A 46 -11.54 -12.27 1.41
CA ASP A 46 -11.66 -13.67 1.83
C ASP A 46 -10.97 -14.61 0.85
N TYR A 47 -9.81 -15.11 1.21
CA TYR A 47 -9.04 -16.12 0.45
C TYR A 47 -9.43 -17.56 0.82
N GLY A 48 -10.65 -17.78 1.28
CA GLY A 48 -11.14 -19.10 1.67
C GLY A 48 -10.34 -19.70 2.85
N ASN A 49 -9.77 -20.86 2.67
CA ASN A 49 -9.03 -21.57 3.73
C ASN A 49 -7.83 -20.80 4.31
N LEU A 50 -7.32 -19.78 3.62
CA LEU A 50 -6.26 -18.92 4.11
C LEU A 50 -6.80 -17.82 5.02
N SER A 51 -8.03 -17.40 4.83
CA SER A 51 -8.72 -16.35 5.62
C SER A 51 -9.49 -16.98 6.80
N LYS A 52 -8.76 -17.62 7.69
CA LYS A 52 -9.33 -18.48 8.76
C LYS A 52 -10.26 -17.78 9.74
N ASN A 53 -10.24 -16.46 9.80
CA ASN A 53 -11.02 -15.68 10.75
C ASN A 53 -12.06 -14.78 10.08
N THR A 54 -12.44 -15.00 8.82
CA THR A 54 -13.39 -14.13 8.09
C THR A 54 -14.67 -13.93 8.87
N GLU A 55 -15.34 -15.02 9.28
CA GLU A 55 -16.60 -14.91 10.03
C GLU A 55 -16.40 -14.24 11.41
N LYS A 56 -15.29 -14.55 12.09
CA LYS A 56 -14.98 -13.89 13.36
C LYS A 56 -14.75 -12.39 13.20
N VAL A 57 -14.05 -11.99 12.13
CA VAL A 57 -13.82 -10.58 11.83
C VAL A 57 -15.14 -9.87 11.52
N LYS A 58 -16.02 -10.46 10.70
CA LYS A 58 -17.34 -9.92 10.38
C LYS A 58 -18.19 -9.74 11.65
N ASN A 59 -18.29 -10.78 12.48
CA ASN A 59 -19.07 -10.73 13.72
C ASN A 59 -18.58 -9.62 14.67
N ILE A 60 -17.26 -9.43 14.77
CA ILE A 60 -16.70 -8.35 15.58
C ILE A 60 -17.02 -6.97 14.98
N LEU A 61 -16.93 -6.81 13.67
CA LEU A 61 -17.28 -5.55 13.01
C LEU A 61 -18.76 -5.21 13.16
N ASP A 62 -19.64 -6.21 13.11
CA ASP A 62 -21.07 -6.05 13.39
C ASP A 62 -21.31 -5.68 14.87
N GLU A 63 -20.63 -6.35 15.82
CA GLU A 63 -20.74 -6.06 17.26
C GLU A 63 -20.37 -4.62 17.59
N VAL A 64 -19.28 -4.11 16.96
CA VAL A 64 -18.80 -2.73 17.20
C VAL A 64 -19.40 -1.72 16.23
N ASN A 65 -20.36 -2.11 15.40
CA ASN A 65 -21.04 -1.27 14.40
C ASN A 65 -20.08 -0.53 13.45
N VAL A 66 -19.06 -1.23 12.94
CA VAL A 66 -18.12 -0.69 11.95
C VAL A 66 -18.48 -1.19 10.56
N ALA A 67 -18.62 -0.28 9.60
CA ALA A 67 -18.93 -0.63 8.21
C ALA A 67 -17.83 -1.50 7.60
N TYR A 68 -18.21 -2.52 6.84
CA TYR A 68 -17.27 -3.35 6.09
C TYR A 68 -17.84 -3.88 4.77
N ARG A 69 -16.93 -4.28 3.89
CA ARG A 69 -17.23 -5.05 2.69
C ARG A 69 -16.35 -6.30 2.69
N ALA A 70 -16.98 -7.48 2.64
CA ALA A 70 -16.29 -8.76 2.50
C ALA A 70 -16.47 -9.30 1.08
N VAL A 71 -15.38 -9.60 0.40
CA VAL A 71 -15.37 -10.06 -1.00
C VAL A 71 -14.29 -11.12 -1.21
N PRO A 72 -14.46 -12.04 -2.18
CA PRO A 72 -13.37 -12.89 -2.62
C PRO A 72 -12.23 -12.05 -3.22
N PRO A 73 -10.99 -12.61 -3.33
CA PRO A 73 -9.91 -11.92 -4.02
C PRO A 73 -10.26 -11.69 -5.49
N GLU A 74 -10.08 -10.47 -5.95
CA GLU A 74 -10.12 -10.13 -7.36
C GLU A 74 -8.75 -10.41 -8.01
N ASN A 75 -8.71 -10.50 -9.34
CA ASN A 75 -7.46 -10.57 -10.08
C ASN A 75 -6.62 -9.33 -9.81
N TRP A 76 -5.33 -9.52 -9.76
CA TRP A 76 -4.37 -8.44 -9.63
C TRP A 76 -3.92 -7.96 -11.00
N THR A 77 -3.37 -6.77 -11.06
CA THR A 77 -2.80 -6.20 -12.27
C THR A 77 -1.32 -6.58 -12.37
N ASP A 78 -0.90 -7.14 -13.51
CA ASP A 78 0.51 -7.41 -13.80
C ASP A 78 1.23 -6.11 -14.14
N SER A 79 1.76 -5.46 -13.12
CA SER A 79 2.35 -4.12 -13.22
C SER A 79 3.57 -3.98 -12.30
N ALA A 80 4.30 -2.89 -12.49
CA ALA A 80 5.43 -2.54 -11.63
C ALA A 80 6.50 -3.65 -11.52
N LYS A 81 6.77 -4.36 -12.61
CA LYS A 81 7.81 -5.40 -12.68
C LYS A 81 9.17 -4.80 -12.35
N ILE A 82 9.89 -5.45 -11.43
CA ILE A 82 11.16 -4.93 -10.92
C ILE A 82 12.30 -5.34 -11.85
N GLY A 83 12.95 -4.34 -12.46
CA GLY A 83 14.15 -4.52 -13.29
C GLY A 83 14.77 -3.18 -13.65
N LYS A 84 16.10 -3.12 -13.79
CA LYS A 84 16.80 -1.90 -14.23
C LYS A 84 16.58 -1.71 -15.74
N HIS A 85 16.07 -0.55 -16.13
CA HIS A 85 15.78 -0.23 -17.54
C HIS A 85 16.82 0.69 -18.19
N SER A 86 17.60 1.41 -17.39
CA SER A 86 18.59 2.38 -17.86
C SER A 86 18.00 3.44 -18.79
N ARG A 87 16.81 3.95 -18.43
CA ARG A 87 16.08 4.97 -19.19
C ARG A 87 16.71 6.34 -19.04
N SER A 88 16.54 7.17 -20.06
CA SER A 88 16.83 8.61 -19.96
C SER A 88 15.85 9.29 -18.96
N GLU A 89 16.20 10.51 -18.55
CA GLU A 89 15.33 11.33 -17.68
C GLU A 89 13.95 11.55 -18.31
N VAL A 90 13.91 11.82 -19.62
CA VAL A 90 12.66 12.02 -20.36
C VAL A 90 11.77 10.76 -20.34
N GLN A 91 12.37 9.59 -20.52
CA GLN A 91 11.66 8.32 -20.50
C GLN A 91 11.15 7.98 -19.08
N ASN A 92 11.95 8.25 -18.04
CA ASN A 92 11.52 8.03 -16.66
C ASN A 92 10.39 9.00 -16.27
N GLN A 93 10.46 10.26 -16.75
CA GLN A 93 9.39 11.22 -16.54
C GLN A 93 8.09 10.78 -17.24
N ASP A 94 8.17 10.29 -18.47
CA ASP A 94 7.00 9.78 -19.21
C ASP A 94 6.32 8.60 -18.48
N ILE A 95 7.11 7.63 -17.98
CA ILE A 95 6.61 6.52 -17.16
C ILE A 95 5.92 7.04 -15.90
N PHE A 96 6.53 7.99 -15.21
CA PHE A 96 5.96 8.58 -14.01
C PHE A 96 4.64 9.32 -14.30
N ASP A 97 4.60 10.12 -15.36
CA ASP A 97 3.42 10.91 -15.70
C ASP A 97 2.22 10.06 -16.07
N LYS A 98 2.44 8.93 -16.72
CA LYS A 98 1.42 7.95 -17.11
C LYS A 98 1.03 6.98 -15.99
N CYS A 99 1.82 6.88 -14.92
CA CYS A 99 1.62 5.90 -13.87
C CYS A 99 0.41 6.23 -12.99
N CYS A 100 -0.59 5.34 -12.93
CA CYS A 100 -1.73 5.49 -12.02
C CYS A 100 -1.38 5.28 -10.54
N GLY A 101 -0.19 4.71 -10.24
CA GLY A 101 0.32 4.52 -8.88
C GLY A 101 1.09 5.73 -8.34
N LYS A 102 1.38 6.75 -9.17
CA LYS A 102 2.01 7.98 -8.69
C LYS A 102 1.11 8.67 -7.67
N ASN A 103 1.72 9.25 -6.64
CA ASN A 103 0.99 9.95 -5.58
C ASN A 103 0.08 9.07 -4.70
N LEU A 104 0.19 7.74 -4.80
CA LEU A 104 -0.29 6.83 -3.76
C LEU A 104 0.73 6.80 -2.62
N TYR A 105 0.79 7.91 -1.90
CA TYR A 105 1.79 8.10 -0.85
C TYR A 105 1.79 6.94 0.15
N THR A 106 2.99 6.48 0.48
CA THR A 106 3.17 5.35 1.38
C THR A 106 4.10 5.76 2.51
N LEU A 107 3.63 5.65 3.75
CA LEU A 107 4.43 5.85 4.95
C LEU A 107 4.97 4.50 5.42
N MET A 108 6.29 4.36 5.49
CA MET A 108 6.94 3.14 5.92
C MET A 108 8.29 3.44 6.59
N TYR A 109 8.52 2.90 7.78
CA TYR A 109 9.77 3.04 8.53
C TYR A 109 10.26 4.50 8.68
N GLY A 110 9.33 5.43 8.95
CA GLY A 110 9.66 6.85 9.12
C GLY A 110 10.03 7.59 7.83
N LYS A 111 9.79 6.98 6.68
CA LYS A 111 9.96 7.58 5.35
C LYS A 111 8.61 7.69 4.64
N ILE A 112 8.45 8.75 3.85
CA ILE A 112 7.31 8.94 2.93
C ILE A 112 7.79 8.65 1.52
N TYR A 113 7.08 7.78 0.82
CA TYR A 113 7.33 7.41 -0.58
C TYR A 113 6.20 7.90 -1.46
N ARG A 114 6.47 8.17 -2.73
CA ARG A 114 5.46 8.60 -3.69
C ARG A 114 4.55 7.48 -4.19
N CYS A 115 4.98 6.23 -4.05
CA CYS A 115 4.16 5.08 -4.41
C CYS A 115 4.51 3.84 -3.57
N PRO A 116 3.58 2.88 -3.43
CA PRO A 116 3.81 1.65 -2.67
C PRO A 116 4.85 0.73 -3.30
N PHE A 117 5.05 0.80 -4.63
CA PHE A 117 6.11 0.04 -5.30
C PHE A 117 7.48 0.37 -4.72
N THR A 118 7.86 1.66 -4.74
CA THR A 118 9.16 2.10 -4.23
C THR A 118 9.38 1.69 -2.78
N ALA A 119 8.38 1.92 -1.91
CA ALA A 119 8.46 1.57 -0.50
C ALA A 119 8.73 0.08 -0.29
N ASN A 120 8.00 -0.78 -1.00
CA ASN A 120 8.17 -2.22 -0.86
C ASN A 120 9.42 -2.75 -1.56
N ALA A 121 9.80 -2.19 -2.71
CA ALA A 121 10.98 -2.61 -3.44
C ALA A 121 12.28 -2.30 -2.67
N GLU A 122 12.36 -1.14 -2.01
CA GLU A 122 13.48 -0.83 -1.11
C GLU A 122 13.49 -1.75 0.10
N ARG A 123 12.34 -1.94 0.77
CA ARG A 123 12.21 -2.85 1.91
C ARG A 123 12.70 -4.27 1.59
N LEU A 124 12.40 -4.75 0.39
CA LEU A 124 12.81 -6.07 -0.10
C LEU A 124 14.24 -6.08 -0.67
N LYS A 125 14.94 -4.94 -0.66
CA LYS A 125 16.27 -4.77 -1.28
C LYS A 125 16.26 -5.17 -2.77
N ALA A 126 15.16 -4.97 -3.44
CA ALA A 126 14.95 -5.30 -4.85
C ALA A 126 15.42 -4.20 -5.79
N ILE A 127 15.51 -2.97 -5.28
CA ILE A 127 16.09 -1.80 -5.94
C ILE A 127 17.11 -1.14 -4.99
N PRO A 128 18.02 -0.30 -5.49
CA PRO A 128 18.92 0.49 -4.65
C PRO A 128 18.14 1.45 -3.73
N ASP A 129 18.66 1.66 -2.52
CA ASP A 129 18.20 2.72 -1.61
C ASP A 129 18.83 4.05 -2.07
N GLU A 130 18.06 4.82 -2.83
CA GLU A 130 18.51 6.11 -3.38
C GLU A 130 17.84 7.27 -2.66
N LYS A 131 18.63 8.32 -2.34
CA LYS A 131 18.20 9.48 -1.54
C LYS A 131 16.86 10.09 -1.99
N ASN A 132 16.62 10.15 -3.30
CA ASN A 132 15.43 10.81 -3.85
C ASN A 132 14.22 9.86 -4.04
N ASN A 133 14.28 8.63 -3.55
CA ASN A 133 13.14 7.71 -3.57
C ASN A 133 12.12 8.00 -2.48
N SER A 134 12.55 8.66 -1.42
CA SER A 134 11.72 8.96 -0.24
C SER A 134 12.17 10.24 0.46
N VAL A 135 11.34 10.75 1.35
CA VAL A 135 11.66 11.82 2.28
C VAL A 135 11.43 11.36 3.72
N SER A 136 12.25 11.81 4.66
CA SER A 136 12.06 11.51 6.08
C SER A 136 10.79 12.20 6.61
N VAL A 137 10.03 11.55 7.49
CA VAL A 137 8.94 12.21 8.23
C VAL A 137 9.42 13.32 9.17
N ASN A 138 10.73 13.31 9.50
CA ASN A 138 11.37 14.32 10.34
C ASN A 138 12.05 15.42 9.52
N ALA A 139 11.95 15.40 8.20
CA ALA A 139 12.42 16.50 7.35
C ALA A 139 11.57 17.76 7.59
N ASP A 140 12.10 18.90 7.21
CA ASP A 140 11.30 20.14 7.33
C ASP A 140 10.10 20.13 6.37
N SER A 141 9.13 20.98 6.65
CA SER A 141 7.88 21.03 5.89
C SER A 141 8.06 21.45 4.43
N ALA A 142 9.09 22.22 4.13
CA ALA A 142 9.39 22.64 2.75
C ALA A 142 9.97 21.46 1.95
N GLU A 143 10.87 20.69 2.53
CA GLU A 143 11.42 19.46 1.91
C GLU A 143 10.31 18.44 1.68
N ILE A 144 9.48 18.17 2.69
CA ILE A 144 8.33 17.26 2.55
C ILE A 144 7.38 17.74 1.46
N SER A 145 7.00 19.01 1.45
CA SER A 145 6.11 19.60 0.44
C SER A 145 6.71 19.52 -0.96
N SER A 146 7.98 19.84 -1.11
CA SER A 146 8.70 19.73 -2.39
C SER A 146 8.71 18.28 -2.91
N PHE A 147 8.92 17.32 -2.04
CA PHE A 147 8.88 15.90 -2.41
C PHE A 147 7.47 15.44 -2.79
N LEU A 148 6.45 15.79 -2.02
CA LEU A 148 5.07 15.34 -2.24
C LEU A 148 4.45 15.95 -3.50
N TYR A 149 4.64 17.26 -3.71
CA TYR A 149 4.00 18.01 -4.79
C TYR A 149 4.90 18.24 -5.98
N GLY A 150 6.15 17.82 -5.92
CA GLY A 150 7.07 17.88 -7.05
C GLY A 150 6.58 17.06 -8.23
N SER A 151 6.78 17.58 -9.43
CA SER A 151 6.37 16.91 -10.68
C SER A 151 7.39 15.89 -11.19
N LYS A 152 8.59 15.84 -10.60
CA LYS A 152 9.65 14.94 -11.05
C LYS A 152 9.39 13.49 -10.62
N TYR A 153 9.80 12.57 -11.50
CA TYR A 153 9.89 11.15 -11.19
C TYR A 153 10.89 10.88 -10.05
N THR A 154 10.84 9.69 -9.45
CA THR A 154 11.87 9.23 -8.50
C THR A 154 12.80 8.23 -9.16
N PRO A 155 14.05 8.06 -8.67
CA PRO A 155 15.01 7.08 -9.23
C PRO A 155 14.43 5.66 -9.36
N ALA A 156 13.55 5.27 -8.45
CA ALA A 156 12.86 3.98 -8.49
C ALA A 156 12.02 3.77 -9.77
N CYS A 157 11.63 4.83 -10.48
CA CYS A 157 10.89 4.71 -11.74
C CYS A 157 11.71 4.00 -12.82
N ASP A 158 13.06 4.10 -12.78
CA ASP A 158 13.94 3.37 -13.70
C ASP A 158 14.03 1.86 -13.40
N HIS A 159 13.44 1.42 -12.31
CA HIS A 159 13.36 0.02 -11.93
C HIS A 159 11.93 -0.56 -12.06
N CYS A 160 11.03 0.15 -12.71
CA CYS A 160 9.61 -0.16 -12.74
C CYS A 160 9.02 0.08 -14.14
N ASN A 161 8.06 -0.72 -14.57
CA ASN A 161 7.34 -0.50 -15.83
C ASN A 161 6.20 0.51 -15.71
N GLY A 162 6.06 1.16 -14.55
CA GLY A 162 4.88 1.93 -14.24
C GLY A 162 3.68 1.01 -13.93
N ARG A 163 2.55 1.63 -13.70
CA ARG A 163 1.27 0.96 -13.51
C ARG A 163 0.21 1.66 -14.35
N SER A 164 -0.54 0.87 -15.11
CA SER A 164 -1.72 1.33 -15.85
C SER A 164 -2.94 0.55 -15.40
N TYR A 165 -4.13 1.15 -15.51
CA TYR A 165 -5.40 0.46 -15.33
C TYR A 165 -5.65 -0.59 -16.41
N ASP A 166 -5.01 -0.44 -17.58
CA ASP A 166 -5.13 -1.35 -18.72
C ASP A 166 -4.06 -2.47 -18.69
N SER A 167 -3.28 -2.57 -17.62
CA SER A 167 -2.28 -3.65 -17.49
C SER A 167 -2.99 -5.00 -17.40
N PRO A 168 -2.40 -6.08 -17.96
CA PRO A 168 -3.00 -7.42 -17.94
C PRO A 168 -3.33 -7.87 -16.52
N GLU A 169 -4.43 -8.60 -16.38
CA GLU A 169 -4.79 -9.22 -15.12
C GLU A 169 -3.97 -10.48 -14.87
N ILE A 170 -3.64 -10.70 -13.62
CA ILE A 170 -3.00 -11.91 -13.11
C ILE A 170 -3.78 -12.43 -11.91
N VAL A 171 -3.64 -13.72 -11.66
CA VAL A 171 -4.23 -14.34 -10.47
C VAL A 171 -3.67 -13.69 -9.21
N ALA A 172 -4.54 -13.44 -8.23
CA ALA A 172 -4.14 -12.92 -6.93
C ALA A 172 -3.06 -13.81 -6.29
N ALA A 173 -2.04 -13.18 -5.71
CA ALA A 173 -0.97 -13.92 -5.03
C ALA A 173 -1.51 -14.71 -3.83
N ILE A 174 -0.99 -15.90 -3.64
CA ILE A 174 -1.26 -16.74 -2.48
C ILE A 174 -0.17 -16.55 -1.42
N GLN A 175 -0.56 -16.62 -0.17
CA GLN A 175 0.40 -16.63 0.93
C GLN A 175 1.16 -17.96 0.95
N THR A 176 2.49 -17.90 0.92
CA THR A 176 3.34 -19.07 1.09
C THR A 176 3.49 -19.43 2.57
N LYS A 177 3.69 -20.72 2.88
CA LYS A 177 3.92 -21.17 4.27
C LYS A 177 5.26 -20.67 4.79
N GLU A 178 6.28 -20.69 3.94
CA GLU A 178 7.63 -20.26 4.23
C GLU A 178 8.00 -19.04 3.35
N PRO A 179 8.86 -18.13 3.84
CA PRO A 179 9.39 -17.07 3.02
C PRO A 179 10.12 -17.61 1.80
N VAL A 180 9.83 -17.06 0.64
CA VAL A 180 10.57 -17.39 -0.59
C VAL A 180 11.50 -16.25 -0.97
N PRO A 181 12.71 -16.54 -1.50
CA PRO A 181 13.62 -15.50 -1.96
C PRO A 181 12.99 -14.68 -3.08
N TYR A 182 13.24 -13.38 -3.05
CA TYR A 182 12.86 -12.51 -4.15
C TYR A 182 13.59 -12.91 -5.44
N LYS A 183 12.84 -13.02 -6.53
CA LYS A 183 13.39 -13.24 -7.87
C LYS A 183 13.21 -11.99 -8.70
N LYS A 184 14.30 -11.45 -9.26
CA LYS A 184 14.20 -10.39 -10.25
C LYS A 184 13.53 -10.92 -11.52
N TYR A 185 12.68 -10.09 -12.13
CA TYR A 185 12.22 -10.38 -13.48
C TYR A 185 13.41 -10.31 -14.45
N ALA A 186 13.50 -11.29 -15.36
CA ALA A 186 14.36 -11.19 -16.53
C ALA A 186 13.57 -10.42 -17.61
N TYR A 187 14.18 -9.40 -18.16
CA TYR A 187 13.66 -8.64 -19.31
C TYR A 187 14.51 -8.97 -20.54
#